data_0be62bc39b09f82ad1b1ba7afa7366d9
#
_entry.id   0be62bc39b09f82ad1b1ba7afa7366d9
#
_cell.length_a   1.000
_cell.length_b   1.000
_cell.length_c   1.000
_cell.angle_alpha   90.00
_cell.angle_beta   90.00
_cell.angle_gamma   90.00
#
_symmetry.space_group_name_H-M   'P 1'
#
loop_
_entity.id
_entity.type
_entity.pdbx_description
1 polymer ?
#
loop_
_entity_poly.entity_id
_entity_poly.type
_entity_poly.pdbx_seq_one_letter_code
_entity_poly.pdbx_strand_id
1 'polypeptide(L)'
;MRRLARSLVFVALFGFVYPAHGGIPQGAKGMDKQVGVLIERMLNAQTEQKAFSELEALGCPAVPAIILRIDDRRVLPDPRISLRNKSPHAFEAVRYYGPVQVDDALAAILNQLTGQDFGFIYNGGTNEERTRAVEGWRKFMETTPAADLCGSA
;
A
#
# COMPACT_ATOMS: atom_id res chain seq x y z
N MET A 1 -1.24 -25.48 73.30
CA MET A 1 -1.96 -26.05 72.19
C MET A 1 -2.16 -24.94 71.16
N ARG A 2 -1.34 -24.83 70.13
CA ARG A 2 -1.45 -23.81 69.04
C ARG A 2 -1.98 -24.50 67.79
N ARG A 3 -3.18 -24.09 67.32
CA ARG A 3 -3.76 -24.58 66.09
C ARG A 3 -3.22 -23.72 64.92
N LEU A 4 -2.51 -24.35 63.99
CA LEU A 4 -2.10 -23.77 62.73
C LEU A 4 -3.26 -23.84 61.72
N ALA A 5 -3.76 -22.68 61.29
CA ALA A 5 -4.72 -22.55 60.19
C ALA A 5 -3.94 -22.58 58.88
N ARG A 6 -4.19 -23.57 58.03
CA ARG A 6 -3.68 -23.63 56.64
C ARG A 6 -4.63 -22.86 55.76
N SER A 7 -4.20 -21.71 55.23
CA SER A 7 -4.85 -21.01 54.16
C SER A 7 -4.57 -21.67 52.83
N LEU A 8 -5.61 -22.18 52.18
CA LEU A 8 -5.60 -22.65 50.79
C LEU A 8 -5.77 -21.42 49.88
N VAL A 9 -4.71 -21.10 49.16
CA VAL A 9 -4.76 -20.08 48.08
C VAL A 9 -5.24 -20.77 46.80
N PHE A 10 -6.47 -20.46 46.38
CA PHE A 10 -6.99 -20.85 45.04
C PHE A 10 -6.44 -19.89 44.00
N VAL A 11 -5.52 -20.36 43.19
CA VAL A 11 -5.08 -19.64 41.97
C VAL A 11 -6.05 -20.00 40.87
N ALA A 12 -6.95 -19.05 40.54
CA ALA A 12 -7.81 -19.15 39.37
C ALA A 12 -7.01 -18.80 38.12
N LEU A 13 -6.65 -19.81 37.34
CA LEU A 13 -6.10 -19.64 35.99
C LEU A 13 -7.24 -19.18 35.05
N PHE A 14 -7.36 -17.88 34.81
CA PHE A 14 -8.15 -17.35 33.71
C PHE A 14 -7.40 -17.61 32.39
N GLY A 15 -7.80 -18.67 31.71
CA GLY A 15 -7.39 -18.93 30.33
C GLY A 15 -8.03 -17.90 29.40
N PHE A 16 -7.25 -16.93 28.93
CA PHE A 16 -7.64 -16.05 27.82
C PHE A 16 -7.65 -16.88 26.55
N VAL A 17 -8.83 -17.31 26.12
CA VAL A 17 -9.05 -17.85 24.78
C VAL A 17 -9.09 -16.66 23.83
N TYR A 18 -8.00 -16.45 23.07
CA TYR A 18 -7.99 -15.52 21.94
C TYR A 18 -8.77 -16.15 20.79
N PRO A 19 -9.87 -15.55 20.31
CA PRO A 19 -10.50 -16.02 19.10
C PRO A 19 -9.60 -15.66 17.91
N ALA A 20 -8.92 -16.64 17.34
CA ALA A 20 -8.24 -16.54 16.05
C ALA A 20 -9.27 -16.49 14.92
N HIS A 21 -9.95 -15.35 14.75
CA HIS A 21 -10.76 -15.06 13.58
C HIS A 21 -10.10 -13.91 12.83
N GLY A 22 -9.04 -14.23 12.09
CA GLY A 22 -8.42 -13.33 11.11
C GLY A 22 -9.28 -13.20 9.84
N GLY A 23 -10.52 -12.75 9.98
CA GLY A 23 -11.32 -12.33 8.83
C GLY A 23 -10.80 -10.99 8.34
N ILE A 24 -10.39 -10.90 7.06
CA ILE A 24 -10.05 -9.62 6.41
C ILE A 24 -11.28 -8.72 6.53
N PRO A 25 -11.15 -7.48 7.07
CA PRO A 25 -12.26 -6.54 7.18
C PRO A 25 -12.96 -6.36 5.83
N GLN A 26 -14.29 -6.32 5.81
CA GLN A 26 -15.07 -6.18 4.56
C GLN A 26 -14.65 -4.96 3.74
N GLY A 27 -14.27 -3.84 4.40
CA GLY A 27 -13.72 -2.65 3.75
C GLY A 27 -12.43 -2.91 2.97
N ALA A 28 -11.53 -3.75 3.49
CA ALA A 28 -10.29 -4.10 2.81
C ALA A 28 -10.53 -4.91 1.52
N LYS A 29 -11.52 -5.82 1.51
CA LYS A 29 -11.90 -6.57 0.30
C LYS A 29 -12.50 -5.67 -0.77
N GLY A 30 -13.29 -4.66 -0.38
CA GLY A 30 -13.84 -3.66 -1.29
C GLY A 30 -12.76 -2.83 -1.95
N MET A 31 -11.80 -2.34 -1.18
CA MET A 31 -10.66 -1.56 -1.66
C MET A 31 -9.78 -2.38 -2.59
N ASP A 32 -9.48 -3.62 -2.24
CA ASP A 32 -8.69 -4.53 -3.07
C ASP A 32 -9.31 -4.75 -4.45
N LYS A 33 -10.63 -4.99 -4.50
CA LYS A 33 -11.37 -5.11 -5.76
C LYS A 33 -11.32 -3.81 -6.57
N GLN A 34 -11.50 -2.66 -5.94
CA GLN A 34 -11.50 -1.36 -6.60
C GLN A 34 -10.13 -1.04 -7.21
N VAL A 35 -9.05 -1.26 -6.47
CA VAL A 35 -7.67 -1.12 -6.97
C VAL A 35 -7.43 -2.06 -8.15
N GLY A 36 -7.85 -3.33 -8.08
CA GLY A 36 -7.73 -4.27 -9.19
C GLY A 36 -8.45 -3.79 -10.46
N VAL A 37 -9.67 -3.28 -10.35
CA VAL A 37 -10.41 -2.74 -11.50
C VAL A 37 -9.70 -1.53 -12.11
N LEU A 38 -9.13 -0.65 -11.31
CA LEU A 38 -8.41 0.52 -11.81
C LEU A 38 -7.12 0.11 -12.52
N ILE A 39 -6.38 -0.88 -12.01
CA ILE A 39 -5.20 -1.43 -12.69
C ILE A 39 -5.58 -2.02 -14.07
N GLU A 40 -6.67 -2.79 -14.17
CA GLU A 40 -7.13 -3.29 -15.49
C GLU A 40 -7.46 -2.13 -16.45
N ARG A 41 -8.01 -1.03 -15.96
CA ARG A 41 -8.31 0.15 -16.79
C ARG A 41 -7.05 0.91 -17.20
N MET A 42 -5.95 0.81 -16.44
CA MET A 42 -4.66 1.38 -16.84
C MET A 42 -4.06 0.69 -18.07
N LEU A 43 -4.43 -0.56 -18.34
CA LEU A 43 -3.97 -1.31 -19.51
C LEU A 43 -4.70 -0.96 -20.82
N ASN A 44 -5.58 0.03 -20.79
CA ASN A 44 -6.30 0.50 -21.96
C ASN A 44 -5.98 1.99 -22.19
N ALA A 45 -5.39 2.32 -23.34
CA ALA A 45 -4.96 3.67 -23.69
C ALA A 45 -6.04 4.74 -23.56
N GLN A 46 -7.33 4.38 -23.75
CA GLN A 46 -8.44 5.32 -23.65
C GLN A 46 -8.82 5.65 -22.19
N THR A 47 -8.48 4.80 -21.23
CA THR A 47 -8.86 4.95 -19.83
C THR A 47 -7.66 5.08 -18.90
N GLU A 48 -6.46 4.89 -19.39
CA GLU A 48 -5.21 4.85 -18.64
C GLU A 48 -5.03 6.07 -17.73
N GLN A 49 -4.92 7.26 -18.28
CA GLN A 49 -4.69 8.49 -17.50
C GLN A 49 -5.80 8.73 -16.46
N LYS A 50 -7.05 8.43 -16.81
CA LYS A 50 -8.16 8.55 -15.87
C LYS A 50 -8.05 7.53 -14.73
N ALA A 51 -7.69 6.29 -15.05
CA ALA A 51 -7.50 5.24 -14.06
C ALA A 51 -6.37 5.57 -13.07
N PHE A 52 -5.26 6.16 -13.56
CA PHE A 52 -4.20 6.68 -12.69
C PHE A 52 -4.70 7.72 -11.71
N SER A 53 -5.41 8.72 -12.21
CA SER A 53 -5.95 9.80 -11.39
C SER A 53 -6.96 9.28 -10.37
N GLU A 54 -7.81 8.33 -10.76
CA GLU A 54 -8.78 7.70 -9.86
C GLU A 54 -8.10 6.83 -8.80
N LEU A 55 -7.03 6.09 -9.16
CA LEU A 55 -6.28 5.28 -8.23
C LEU A 55 -5.55 6.14 -7.17
N GLU A 56 -4.92 7.22 -7.62
CA GLU A 56 -4.30 8.19 -6.71
C GLU A 56 -5.35 8.87 -5.80
N ALA A 57 -6.54 9.17 -6.33
CA ALA A 57 -7.62 9.79 -5.57
C ALA A 57 -8.22 8.90 -4.47
N LEU A 58 -8.01 7.56 -4.50
CA LEU A 58 -8.38 6.68 -3.39
C LEU A 58 -7.62 7.01 -2.10
N GLY A 59 -6.45 7.63 -2.22
CA GLY A 59 -5.66 8.09 -1.09
C GLY A 59 -5.08 6.97 -0.24
N CYS A 60 -4.73 7.31 0.99
CA CYS A 60 -4.07 6.44 1.94
C CYS A 60 -4.75 5.07 2.19
N PRO A 61 -6.09 4.97 2.26
CA PRO A 61 -6.74 3.67 2.43
C PRO A 61 -6.42 2.64 1.34
N ALA A 62 -5.98 3.08 0.15
CA ALA A 62 -5.64 2.19 -0.96
C ALA A 62 -4.19 1.68 -0.91
N VAL A 63 -3.30 2.29 -0.12
CA VAL A 63 -1.88 1.95 -0.08
C VAL A 63 -1.63 0.44 0.12
N PRO A 64 -2.25 -0.26 1.08
CA PRO A 64 -2.03 -1.70 1.23
C PRO A 64 -2.46 -2.50 -0.01
N ALA A 65 -3.60 -2.16 -0.62
CA ALA A 65 -4.11 -2.85 -1.79
C ALA A 65 -3.25 -2.60 -3.04
N ILE A 66 -2.64 -1.43 -3.16
CA ILE A 66 -1.67 -1.09 -4.22
C ILE A 66 -0.38 -1.89 -4.01
N ILE A 67 0.16 -1.94 -2.80
CA ILE A 67 1.39 -2.69 -2.49
C ILE A 67 1.22 -4.19 -2.74
N LEU A 68 0.04 -4.75 -2.50
CA LEU A 68 -0.24 -6.16 -2.82
C LEU A 68 -0.12 -6.47 -4.32
N ARG A 69 -0.18 -5.47 -5.19
CA ARG A 69 -0.11 -5.58 -6.66
C ARG A 69 1.12 -4.93 -7.28
N ILE A 70 2.07 -4.51 -6.45
CA ILE A 70 3.25 -3.75 -6.88
C ILE A 70 4.18 -4.53 -7.82
N ASP A 71 4.02 -5.84 -7.95
CA ASP A 71 4.81 -6.70 -8.85
C ASP A 71 4.14 -6.96 -10.21
N ASP A 72 3.12 -6.21 -10.56
CA ASP A 72 2.47 -6.31 -11.86
C ASP A 72 3.37 -5.74 -12.98
N ARG A 73 3.92 -6.64 -13.81
CA ARG A 73 4.89 -6.33 -14.86
C ARG A 73 4.25 -6.09 -16.23
N ARG A 74 2.92 -6.01 -16.31
CA ARG A 74 2.25 -5.77 -17.60
C ARG A 74 2.63 -4.40 -18.14
N VAL A 75 2.86 -4.36 -19.46
CA VAL A 75 3.28 -3.14 -20.15
C VAL A 75 2.10 -2.19 -20.29
N LEU A 76 2.35 -0.91 -20.02
CA LEU A 76 1.36 0.16 -20.20
C LEU A 76 1.26 0.58 -21.67
N PRO A 77 0.06 0.94 -22.14
CA PRO A 77 -0.14 1.35 -23.54
C PRO A 77 0.47 2.72 -23.88
N ASP A 78 0.46 3.68 -22.95
CA ASP A 78 1.13 4.98 -23.08
C ASP A 78 2.08 5.22 -21.90
N PRO A 79 3.41 5.29 -22.10
CA PRO A 79 4.36 5.54 -21.03
C PRO A 79 4.38 7.00 -20.58
N ARG A 80 3.24 7.67 -20.56
CA ARG A 80 3.11 9.08 -20.14
C ARG A 80 1.91 9.24 -19.24
N ILE A 81 2.18 9.44 -17.96
CA ILE A 81 1.13 9.77 -16.99
C ILE A 81 1.43 11.10 -16.31
N SER A 82 0.39 11.76 -15.86
CA SER A 82 0.50 12.93 -15.01
C SER A 82 -0.29 12.76 -13.73
N LEU A 83 0.30 13.18 -12.62
CA LEU A 83 -0.35 13.19 -11.32
C LEU A 83 -0.29 14.60 -10.74
N ARG A 84 -1.32 14.99 -9.99
CA ARG A 84 -1.33 16.26 -9.29
C ARG A 84 -0.18 16.29 -8.28
N ASN A 85 0.63 17.35 -8.32
CA ASN A 85 1.70 17.51 -7.34
C ASN A 85 1.12 17.99 -6.00
N LYS A 86 1.16 17.13 -4.99
CA LYS A 86 0.65 17.40 -3.65
C LYS A 86 1.73 17.85 -2.66
N SER A 87 2.98 18.05 -3.11
CA SER A 87 4.03 18.55 -2.24
C SER A 87 3.69 19.95 -1.74
N PRO A 88 3.84 20.25 -0.45
CA PRO A 88 3.59 21.58 0.12
C PRO A 88 4.50 22.66 -0.46
N HIS A 89 5.63 22.28 -1.06
CA HIS A 89 6.59 23.16 -1.72
C HIS A 89 6.58 23.01 -3.25
N ALA A 90 5.46 22.52 -3.80
CA ALA A 90 5.34 22.27 -5.23
C ALA A 90 5.45 23.58 -6.02
N PHE A 91 6.46 23.69 -6.88
CA PHE A 91 6.58 24.76 -7.87
C PHE A 91 5.64 24.49 -9.07
N GLU A 92 5.42 23.22 -9.42
CA GLU A 92 4.55 22.79 -10.51
C GLU A 92 3.30 22.10 -9.96
N ALA A 93 2.15 22.41 -10.53
CA ALA A 93 0.87 21.83 -10.11
C ALA A 93 0.72 20.35 -10.50
N VAL A 94 1.50 19.89 -11.47
CA VAL A 94 1.42 18.54 -12.05
C VAL A 94 2.83 17.95 -12.14
N ARG A 95 2.96 16.67 -11.79
CA ARG A 95 4.16 15.87 -12.05
C ARG A 95 3.91 14.94 -13.22
N TYR A 96 4.90 14.83 -14.09
CA TYR A 96 4.91 13.95 -15.25
C TYR A 96 5.83 12.76 -14.98
N TYR A 97 5.36 11.57 -15.33
CA TYR A 97 6.10 10.32 -15.20
C TYR A 97 6.07 9.55 -16.52
N GLY A 98 7.09 8.73 -16.75
CA GLY A 98 7.22 7.88 -17.92
C GLY A 98 7.26 6.39 -17.58
N PRO A 99 6.24 5.83 -16.89
CA PRO A 99 6.24 4.42 -16.55
C PRO A 99 6.13 3.57 -17.80
N VAL A 100 6.83 2.45 -17.82
CA VAL A 100 6.76 1.46 -18.92
C VAL A 100 5.86 0.30 -18.54
N GLN A 101 5.83 -0.05 -17.26
CA GLN A 101 5.05 -1.15 -16.72
C GLN A 101 4.14 -0.67 -15.59
N VAL A 102 3.16 -1.48 -15.23
CA VAL A 102 2.22 -1.16 -14.14
C VAL A 102 2.93 -0.90 -12.83
N ASP A 103 3.94 -1.71 -12.47
CA ASP A 103 4.73 -1.53 -11.25
C ASP A 103 5.45 -0.17 -11.17
N ASP A 104 5.97 0.36 -12.28
CA ASP A 104 6.56 1.70 -12.34
C ASP A 104 5.53 2.77 -11.94
N ALA A 105 4.34 2.63 -12.45
CA ALA A 105 3.24 3.53 -12.22
C ALA A 105 2.67 3.43 -10.80
N LEU A 106 2.52 2.21 -10.28
CA LEU A 106 2.09 2.00 -8.90
C LEU A 106 3.11 2.58 -7.91
N ALA A 107 4.42 2.46 -8.21
CA ALA A 107 5.46 3.08 -7.41
C ALA A 107 5.35 4.62 -7.41
N ALA A 108 5.01 5.25 -8.56
CA ALA A 108 4.79 6.69 -8.63
C ALA A 108 3.59 7.12 -7.75
N ILE A 109 2.48 6.39 -7.80
CA ILE A 109 1.30 6.66 -6.97
C ILE A 109 1.62 6.47 -5.48
N LEU A 110 2.29 5.38 -5.11
CA LEU A 110 2.69 5.11 -3.74
C LEU A 110 3.61 6.21 -3.19
N ASN A 111 4.58 6.68 -4.00
CA ASN A 111 5.42 7.82 -3.60
C ASN A 111 4.59 9.08 -3.34
N GLN A 112 3.60 9.38 -4.18
CA GLN A 112 2.70 10.52 -3.97
C GLN A 112 1.86 10.40 -2.70
N LEU A 113 1.41 9.18 -2.37
CA LEU A 113 0.53 8.95 -1.22
C LEU A 113 1.28 8.87 0.11
N THR A 114 2.49 8.32 0.10
CA THR A 114 3.24 8.00 1.33
C THR A 114 4.46 8.90 1.56
N GLY A 115 4.95 9.57 0.51
CA GLY A 115 6.23 10.27 0.53
C GLY A 115 7.45 9.34 0.58
N GLN A 116 7.26 8.02 0.56
CA GLN A 116 8.34 7.02 0.60
C GLN A 116 8.85 6.70 -0.80
N ASP A 117 10.09 6.22 -0.87
CA ASP A 117 10.78 5.84 -2.09
C ASP A 117 11.66 4.60 -1.85
N PHE A 118 11.48 3.58 -2.69
CA PHE A 118 12.29 2.36 -2.64
C PHE A 118 12.97 2.06 -3.99
N GLY A 119 13.18 3.09 -4.81
CA GLY A 119 13.84 3.06 -6.09
C GLY A 119 13.12 3.90 -7.15
N PHE A 120 13.89 4.65 -7.93
CA PHE A 120 13.37 5.59 -8.94
C PHE A 120 12.94 4.88 -10.23
N ILE A 121 11.96 3.97 -10.14
CA ILE A 121 11.44 3.25 -11.30
C ILE A 121 10.30 4.00 -12.03
N TYR A 122 9.89 5.16 -11.57
CA TYR A 122 8.73 5.92 -12.06
C TYR A 122 8.77 6.29 -13.55
N ASN A 123 9.97 6.29 -14.14
CA ASN A 123 10.20 6.54 -15.55
C ASN A 123 10.77 5.31 -16.27
N GLY A 124 10.41 4.14 -15.77
CA GLY A 124 10.98 2.87 -16.19
C GLY A 124 12.26 2.51 -15.44
N GLY A 125 12.51 1.24 -15.28
CA GLY A 125 13.68 0.69 -14.63
C GLY A 125 14.08 -0.66 -15.21
N THR A 126 15.23 -1.18 -14.80
CA THR A 126 15.64 -2.56 -15.07
C THR A 126 14.81 -3.54 -14.23
N ASN A 127 14.84 -4.82 -14.59
CA ASN A 127 14.15 -5.85 -13.81
C ASN A 127 14.68 -5.94 -12.37
N GLU A 128 15.98 -5.72 -12.17
CA GLU A 128 16.63 -5.72 -10.85
C GLU A 128 16.20 -4.52 -10.01
N GLU A 129 16.08 -3.34 -10.61
CA GLU A 129 15.59 -2.14 -9.92
C GLU A 129 14.13 -2.30 -9.50
N ARG A 130 13.27 -2.80 -10.39
CA ARG A 130 11.88 -3.09 -10.07
C ARG A 130 11.75 -4.12 -8.96
N THR A 131 12.57 -5.18 -8.99
CA THR A 131 12.55 -6.20 -7.93
C THR A 131 12.90 -5.59 -6.58
N ARG A 132 13.95 -4.76 -6.51
CA ARG A 132 14.32 -4.05 -5.27
C ARG A 132 13.21 -3.12 -4.78
N ALA A 133 12.57 -2.40 -5.70
CA ALA A 133 11.46 -1.50 -5.35
C ALA A 133 10.26 -2.29 -4.78
N VAL A 134 9.88 -3.41 -5.40
CA VAL A 134 8.82 -4.31 -4.92
C VAL A 134 9.12 -4.82 -3.51
N GLU A 135 10.34 -5.31 -3.27
CA GLU A 135 10.79 -5.78 -1.96
C GLU A 135 10.75 -4.65 -0.92
N GLY A 136 11.19 -3.46 -1.29
CA GLY A 136 11.15 -2.28 -0.43
C GLY A 136 9.72 -1.91 -0.02
N TRP A 137 8.78 -1.86 -0.96
CA TRP A 137 7.38 -1.57 -0.68
C TRP A 137 6.71 -2.63 0.20
N ARG A 138 6.97 -3.91 -0.05
CA ARG A 138 6.45 -5.02 0.77
C ARG A 138 6.99 -4.94 2.19
N LYS A 139 8.30 -4.73 2.35
CA LYS A 139 8.92 -4.55 3.67
C LYS A 139 8.36 -3.33 4.41
N PHE A 140 8.15 -2.21 3.71
CA PHE A 140 7.54 -1.02 4.30
C PHE A 140 6.14 -1.34 4.87
N MET A 141 5.30 -2.03 4.11
CA MET A 141 3.97 -2.44 4.58
C MET A 141 4.02 -3.39 5.79
N GLU A 142 5.00 -4.31 5.83
CA GLU A 142 5.18 -5.27 6.92
C GLU A 142 5.66 -4.61 8.22
N THR A 143 6.48 -3.56 8.11
CA THR A 143 7.15 -2.94 9.26
C THR A 143 6.49 -1.65 9.73
N THR A 144 5.55 -1.09 8.98
CA THR A 144 4.90 0.19 9.28
C THR A 144 3.45 -0.05 9.74
N PRO A 145 3.04 0.47 10.90
CA PRO A 145 1.65 0.41 11.33
C PRO A 145 0.70 1.02 10.28
N ALA A 146 -0.48 0.45 10.12
CA ALA A 146 -1.44 0.90 9.11
C ALA A 146 -1.80 2.40 9.21
N ALA A 147 -1.80 2.95 10.43
CA ALA A 147 -2.06 4.38 10.68
C ALA A 147 -0.93 5.30 10.18
N ASP A 148 0.28 4.77 10.02
CA ASP A 148 1.49 5.55 9.72
C ASP A 148 1.93 5.40 8.25
N LEU A 149 1.23 4.58 7.44
CA LEU A 149 1.60 4.31 6.05
C LEU A 149 1.67 5.56 5.17
N CYS A 150 0.95 6.62 5.50
CA CYS A 150 0.93 7.85 4.72
C CYS A 150 1.54 9.06 5.42
N GLY A 151 2.25 8.86 6.49
CA GLY A 151 2.74 9.99 7.29
C GLY A 151 1.61 10.86 7.87
N SER A 152 1.88 11.58 8.94
CA SER A 152 0.98 12.64 9.39
C SER A 152 1.09 13.80 8.39
N ALA A 153 0.02 14.07 7.63
CA ALA A 153 -0.09 15.27 6.82
C ALA A 153 -0.04 16.53 7.67
#